data_eb567a329bf9fc7500d4b2710b41e14a
#
_entry.id   eb567a329bf9fc7500d4b2710b41e14a
#
_cell.length_a   1.000
_cell.length_b   1.000
_cell.length_c   1.000
_cell.angle_alpha   90.00
_cell.angle_beta   90.00
_cell.angle_gamma   90.00
#
_symmetry.space_group_name_H-M   'P 1'
#
loop_
_entity.id
_entity.type
_entity.pdbx_description
1 polymer ?
#
loop_
_entity_poly.entity_id
_entity_poly.type
_entity_poly.pdbx_seq_one_letter_code
_entity_poly.pdbx_strand_id
1 'polypeptide(L)'
;MSLHLYDSKTARLQPLNPVVPGHVGIYLCGATVQGSPHVGHLRSAVAFDSLIRWLKRSGLEVTYIRNVTDIDDKILRKSTEAGVPWWAWAQRYEREFTEAYHKLGVLDPTYEPRATGHIPEQIALIQRLVDRGHAYSDGAGNVYFSVASQKDYGSLTHQRLEDMRTTEDESQIDSATEAGKKDPRDFALWKAAKPGEPVTASWDSPWGRGRPGWHLECSAMSYRYLGEAFDIHGGGIDLRFPHHENEQAQSHAAGWDFAQLWVHNAWVTTKGEKMSKSLGNVLSIETLTQDFPAAAVRWALSTVHYRSAIEWGPDTLPDANAAWEKFSAFVTRSIEAVGAASPEELQLTPAELPEAFTNAMDDDLNVAGALAAVHEQLKLGNIALAEGDSQAIKRQQILVRSMLDVLGLDPASPQWANAGAGVSASENTGDDPQKHALDVLVGALLEQRAQARADKDWSTADQIRDRLAQAGVQVADGKDGATWSLG
;
A
#
# COMPACT_ATOMS: atom_id res chain seq x y z
N MET A 1 0.17 -9.68 -23.43
CA MET A 1 0.46 -9.86 -22.00
C MET A 1 -0.06 -11.22 -21.61
N SER A 2 0.71 -11.99 -20.87
CA SER A 2 0.33 -13.36 -20.43
C SER A 2 0.05 -13.43 -18.92
N LEU A 3 -0.19 -12.28 -18.27
CA LEU A 3 -0.45 -12.23 -16.83
C LEU A 3 -1.67 -13.06 -16.46
N HIS A 4 -1.48 -14.02 -15.60
CA HIS A 4 -2.52 -14.80 -14.94
C HIS A 4 -2.55 -14.41 -13.47
N LEU A 5 -3.75 -14.24 -12.92
CA LEU A 5 -3.96 -13.99 -11.50
C LEU A 5 -4.88 -15.05 -10.92
N TYR A 6 -4.65 -15.41 -9.67
CA TYR A 6 -5.55 -16.34 -8.99
C TYR A 6 -6.84 -15.62 -8.61
N ASP A 7 -7.92 -16.04 -9.25
CA ASP A 7 -9.25 -15.55 -8.95
C ASP A 7 -9.90 -16.36 -7.81
N SER A 8 -10.21 -15.69 -6.72
CA SER A 8 -10.82 -16.32 -5.54
C SER A 8 -12.24 -16.86 -5.79
N LYS A 9 -12.94 -16.30 -6.80
CA LYS A 9 -14.29 -16.73 -7.17
C LYS A 9 -14.29 -18.06 -7.90
N THR A 10 -13.34 -18.24 -8.81
CA THR A 10 -13.21 -19.51 -9.56
C THR A 10 -12.26 -20.50 -8.90
N ALA A 11 -11.48 -20.04 -7.91
CA ALA A 11 -10.40 -20.79 -7.26
C ALA A 11 -9.35 -21.31 -8.24
N ARG A 12 -9.03 -20.56 -9.30
CA ARG A 12 -8.10 -20.92 -10.37
C ARG A 12 -7.32 -19.71 -10.85
N LEU A 13 -6.20 -19.97 -11.49
CA LEU A 13 -5.50 -18.97 -12.29
C LEU A 13 -6.36 -18.61 -13.50
N GLN A 14 -6.54 -17.32 -13.73
CA GLN A 14 -7.30 -16.74 -14.83
C GLN A 14 -6.43 -15.73 -15.58
N PRO A 15 -6.45 -15.71 -16.90
CA PRO A 15 -5.78 -14.67 -17.66
C PRO A 15 -6.45 -13.31 -17.42
N LEU A 16 -5.64 -12.27 -17.25
CA LEU A 16 -6.15 -10.89 -17.23
C LEU A 16 -6.53 -10.46 -18.64
N ASN A 17 -7.82 -10.31 -18.87
CA ASN A 17 -8.40 -9.79 -20.11
C ASN A 17 -9.14 -8.49 -19.80
N PRO A 18 -8.50 -7.31 -19.98
CA PRO A 18 -9.10 -6.04 -19.61
C PRO A 18 -10.47 -5.79 -20.26
N VAL A 19 -11.44 -5.29 -19.48
CA VAL A 19 -12.77 -4.87 -19.96
C VAL A 19 -12.63 -3.82 -21.06
N VAL A 20 -11.68 -2.91 -20.88
CA VAL A 20 -11.32 -1.91 -21.89
C VAL A 20 -9.91 -2.22 -22.40
N PRO A 21 -9.73 -2.53 -23.70
CA PRO A 21 -8.42 -2.86 -24.24
C PRO A 21 -7.37 -1.80 -23.91
N GLY A 22 -6.24 -2.23 -23.32
CA GLY A 22 -5.13 -1.35 -22.94
C GLY A 22 -5.29 -0.65 -21.59
N HIS A 23 -6.42 -0.80 -20.92
CA HIS A 23 -6.71 -0.16 -19.63
C HIS A 23 -7.20 -1.17 -18.60
N VAL A 24 -6.75 -1.07 -17.35
CA VAL A 24 -7.15 -1.93 -16.22
C VAL A 24 -7.75 -1.09 -15.10
N GLY A 25 -8.99 -1.40 -14.74
CA GLY A 25 -9.69 -0.83 -13.59
C GLY A 25 -9.50 -1.71 -12.35
N ILE A 26 -8.97 -1.14 -11.28
CA ILE A 26 -8.74 -1.83 -10.00
C ILE A 26 -9.48 -1.11 -8.88
N TYR A 27 -10.32 -1.84 -8.14
CA TYR A 27 -10.87 -1.38 -6.88
C TYR A 27 -10.24 -2.18 -5.72
N LEU A 28 -9.61 -1.49 -4.79
CA LEU A 28 -9.06 -2.07 -3.57
C LEU A 28 -9.84 -1.57 -2.37
N CYS A 29 -10.44 -2.49 -1.61
CA CYS A 29 -11.04 -2.10 -0.34
C CYS A 29 -9.97 -1.55 0.60
N GLY A 30 -10.13 -0.27 0.90
CA GLY A 30 -9.24 0.47 1.79
C GLY A 30 -9.55 0.26 3.26
N ALA A 31 -8.91 1.04 4.10
CA ALA A 31 -9.02 0.88 5.53
C ALA A 31 -10.25 1.60 6.11
N THR A 32 -10.87 1.00 7.13
CA THR A 32 -11.68 1.73 8.10
C THR A 32 -10.73 2.48 9.03
N VAL A 33 -10.74 3.82 8.95
CA VAL A 33 -9.78 4.70 9.67
C VAL A 33 -10.14 4.87 11.15
N GLN A 34 -10.29 3.75 11.82
CA GLN A 34 -10.67 3.64 13.23
C GLN A 34 -9.51 3.70 14.23
N GLY A 35 -8.27 3.76 13.75
CA GLY A 35 -7.03 3.74 14.53
C GLY A 35 -5.83 3.48 13.63
N SER A 36 -4.61 3.69 14.12
CA SER A 36 -3.35 3.63 13.38
C SER A 36 -3.19 2.39 12.50
N PRO A 37 -2.53 2.51 11.34
CA PRO A 37 -2.21 1.38 10.47
C PRO A 37 -1.29 0.38 11.17
N HIS A 38 -1.34 -0.85 10.72
CA HIS A 38 -0.45 -1.92 11.17
C HIS A 38 0.03 -2.74 9.97
N VAL A 39 1.02 -3.58 10.20
CA VAL A 39 1.70 -4.36 9.17
C VAL A 39 0.75 -5.16 8.27
N GLY A 40 -0.39 -5.62 8.78
CA GLY A 40 -1.41 -6.32 7.99
C GLY A 40 -2.04 -5.43 6.90
N HIS A 41 -2.34 -4.16 7.22
CA HIS A 41 -2.81 -3.18 6.24
C HIS A 41 -1.72 -2.88 5.20
N LEU A 42 -0.47 -2.73 5.66
CA LEU A 42 0.67 -2.44 4.81
C LEU A 42 0.99 -3.59 3.85
N ARG A 43 0.77 -4.83 4.29
CA ARG A 43 0.91 -6.03 3.44
C ARG A 43 0.00 -5.97 2.20
N SER A 44 -1.27 -5.60 2.39
CA SER A 44 -2.21 -5.44 1.28
C SER A 44 -1.74 -4.34 0.31
N ALA A 45 -1.41 -3.17 0.84
CA ALA A 45 -0.96 -2.05 0.03
C ALA A 45 0.29 -2.38 -0.81
N VAL A 46 1.30 -3.05 -0.22
CA VAL A 46 2.53 -3.44 -0.93
C VAL A 46 2.26 -4.51 -2.00
N ALA A 47 1.38 -5.48 -1.71
CA ALA A 47 1.04 -6.52 -2.69
C ALA A 47 0.37 -5.93 -3.94
N PHE A 48 -0.62 -5.05 -3.76
CA PHE A 48 -1.29 -4.39 -4.88
C PHE A 48 -0.42 -3.35 -5.57
N ASP A 49 0.48 -2.68 -4.86
CA ASP A 49 1.46 -1.78 -5.46
C ASP A 49 2.37 -2.52 -6.47
N SER A 50 2.82 -3.73 -6.13
CA SER A 50 3.61 -4.57 -7.05
C SER A 50 2.81 -4.97 -8.30
N LEU A 51 1.52 -5.29 -8.14
CA LEU A 51 0.61 -5.54 -9.28
C LEU A 51 0.49 -4.32 -10.17
N ILE A 52 0.20 -3.16 -9.60
CA ILE A 52 0.01 -1.90 -10.34
C ILE A 52 1.29 -1.51 -11.09
N ARG A 53 2.46 -1.64 -10.46
CA ARG A 53 3.75 -1.38 -11.12
C ARG A 53 4.00 -2.33 -12.28
N TRP A 54 3.69 -3.62 -12.12
CA TRP A 54 3.83 -4.60 -13.19
C TRP A 54 2.88 -4.33 -14.36
N LEU A 55 1.63 -3.99 -14.11
CA LEU A 55 0.67 -3.60 -15.14
C LEU A 55 1.13 -2.36 -15.93
N LYS A 56 1.59 -1.32 -15.23
CA LYS A 56 2.14 -0.11 -15.86
C LYS A 56 3.41 -0.42 -16.67
N ARG A 57 4.31 -1.24 -16.14
CA ARG A 57 5.53 -1.69 -16.83
C ARG A 57 5.19 -2.49 -18.10
N SER A 58 4.08 -3.17 -18.11
CA SER A 58 3.54 -3.91 -19.26
C SER A 58 2.82 -3.03 -20.28
N GLY A 59 2.85 -1.71 -20.11
CA GLY A 59 2.27 -0.74 -21.05
C GLY A 59 0.75 -0.56 -20.91
N LEU A 60 0.15 -1.00 -19.81
CA LEU A 60 -1.26 -0.80 -19.52
C LEU A 60 -1.48 0.52 -18.75
N GLU A 61 -2.53 1.24 -19.13
CA GLU A 61 -3.08 2.29 -18.27
C GLU A 61 -3.83 1.66 -17.09
N VAL A 62 -3.68 2.24 -15.91
CA VAL A 62 -4.30 1.70 -14.68
C VAL A 62 -5.09 2.80 -13.99
N THR A 63 -6.40 2.58 -13.85
CA THR A 63 -7.24 3.34 -12.92
C THR A 63 -7.35 2.56 -11.61
N TYR A 64 -6.64 3.05 -10.59
CA TYR A 64 -6.60 2.44 -9.27
C TYR A 64 -7.41 3.27 -8.27
N ILE A 65 -8.47 2.68 -7.75
CA ILE A 65 -9.34 3.25 -6.71
C ILE A 65 -9.13 2.51 -5.41
N ARG A 66 -8.85 3.25 -4.33
CA ARG A 66 -8.79 2.71 -2.97
C ARG A 66 -9.63 3.60 -2.08
N ASN A 67 -10.66 3.07 -1.46
CA ASN A 67 -11.55 3.89 -0.63
C ASN A 67 -11.00 4.13 0.78
N VAL A 68 -11.61 5.11 1.43
CA VAL A 68 -11.47 5.36 2.87
C VAL A 68 -12.85 5.23 3.52
N THR A 69 -13.01 4.26 4.41
CA THR A 69 -14.19 4.18 5.27
C THR A 69 -13.98 5.12 6.45
N ASP A 70 -14.49 6.33 6.32
CA ASP A 70 -14.34 7.44 7.27
C ASP A 70 -15.54 7.58 8.22
N ILE A 71 -16.56 6.73 8.09
CA ILE A 71 -17.71 6.61 9.00
C ILE A 71 -18.03 5.14 9.25
N ASP A 72 -18.11 4.73 10.53
CA ASP A 72 -18.37 3.35 10.94
C ASP A 72 -18.70 3.33 12.44
N ASP A 73 -19.39 2.31 12.92
CA ASP A 73 -19.73 2.14 14.33
C ASP A 73 -18.50 2.13 15.25
N LYS A 74 -17.37 1.56 14.77
CA LYS A 74 -16.10 1.53 15.52
C LYS A 74 -15.49 2.91 15.62
N ILE A 75 -15.60 3.73 14.57
CA ILE A 75 -15.11 5.13 14.56
C ILE A 75 -15.93 5.93 15.58
N LEU A 76 -17.26 5.84 15.52
CA LEU A 76 -18.16 6.56 16.45
C LEU A 76 -17.89 6.20 17.90
N ARG A 77 -17.78 4.91 18.20
CA ARG A 77 -17.49 4.44 19.56
C ARG A 77 -16.13 4.96 20.06
N LYS A 78 -15.05 4.74 19.31
CA LYS A 78 -13.70 5.12 19.75
C LYS A 78 -13.50 6.63 19.86
N SER A 79 -14.09 7.40 18.95
CA SER A 79 -14.04 8.85 19.02
C SER A 79 -14.79 9.39 20.25
N THR A 80 -15.95 8.77 20.59
CA THR A 80 -16.71 9.10 21.80
C THR A 80 -15.92 8.76 23.06
N GLU A 81 -15.33 7.57 23.13
CA GLU A 81 -14.46 7.13 24.24
C GLU A 81 -13.26 8.08 24.43
N ALA A 82 -12.71 8.61 23.35
CA ALA A 82 -11.59 9.55 23.36
C ALA A 82 -12.01 11.01 23.58
N GLY A 83 -13.30 11.33 23.60
CA GLY A 83 -13.79 12.70 23.73
C GLY A 83 -13.47 13.59 22.52
N VAL A 84 -13.28 12.99 21.32
CA VAL A 84 -12.91 13.66 20.07
C VAL A 84 -14.06 13.57 19.07
N PRO A 85 -14.36 14.61 18.27
CA PRO A 85 -15.33 14.48 17.20
C PRO A 85 -14.96 13.39 16.21
N TRP A 86 -15.94 12.56 15.78
CA TRP A 86 -15.70 11.39 14.91
C TRP A 86 -14.98 11.75 13.60
N TRP A 87 -15.32 12.86 12.98
CA TRP A 87 -14.69 13.32 11.74
C TRP A 87 -13.22 13.73 11.95
N ALA A 88 -12.88 14.29 13.13
CA ALA A 88 -11.49 14.61 13.48
C ALA A 88 -10.69 13.33 13.78
N TRP A 89 -11.34 12.35 14.43
CA TRP A 89 -10.76 11.02 14.64
C TRP A 89 -10.44 10.33 13.32
N ALA A 90 -11.42 10.25 12.41
CA ALA A 90 -11.25 9.63 11.09
C ALA A 90 -10.15 10.32 10.28
N GLN A 91 -10.17 11.65 10.20
CA GLN A 91 -9.16 12.43 9.48
C GLN A 91 -7.75 12.25 10.01
N ARG A 92 -7.59 12.13 11.34
CA ARG A 92 -6.29 11.85 11.94
C ARG A 92 -5.73 10.52 11.43
N TYR A 93 -6.52 9.45 11.55
CA TYR A 93 -6.04 8.13 11.17
C TYR A 93 -5.92 7.94 9.65
N GLU A 94 -6.76 8.60 8.87
CA GLU A 94 -6.56 8.65 7.41
C GLU A 94 -5.18 9.19 7.03
N ARG A 95 -4.73 10.28 7.68
CA ARG A 95 -3.37 10.81 7.47
C ARG A 95 -2.30 9.83 7.89
N GLU A 96 -2.44 9.18 9.05
CA GLU A 96 -1.50 8.16 9.50
C GLU A 96 -1.39 7.01 8.49
N PHE A 97 -2.51 6.59 7.86
CA PHE A 97 -2.50 5.59 6.79
C PHE A 97 -1.75 6.07 5.55
N THR A 98 -2.03 7.28 5.07
CA THR A 98 -1.36 7.88 3.91
C THR A 98 0.15 8.01 4.15
N GLU A 99 0.55 8.52 5.32
CA GLU A 99 1.96 8.63 5.71
C GLU A 99 2.65 7.25 5.76
N ALA A 100 1.98 6.23 6.27
CA ALA A 100 2.51 4.87 6.33
C ALA A 100 2.69 4.26 4.92
N TYR A 101 1.76 4.51 4.00
CA TYR A 101 1.87 4.08 2.61
C TYR A 101 3.03 4.78 1.90
N HIS A 102 3.14 6.11 2.03
CA HIS A 102 4.25 6.88 1.45
C HIS A 102 5.59 6.43 2.03
N LYS A 103 5.67 6.18 3.34
CA LYS A 103 6.90 5.69 4.00
C LYS A 103 7.39 4.36 3.43
N LEU A 104 6.47 3.52 2.93
CA LEU A 104 6.80 2.27 2.24
C LEU A 104 6.92 2.42 0.71
N GLY A 105 6.83 3.63 0.17
CA GLY A 105 6.91 3.89 -1.26
C GLY A 105 5.77 3.27 -2.07
N VAL A 106 4.60 3.09 -1.45
CA VAL A 106 3.38 2.65 -2.14
C VAL A 106 2.86 3.79 -3.00
N LEU A 107 2.51 3.50 -4.24
CA LEU A 107 1.93 4.46 -5.17
C LEU A 107 0.57 4.97 -4.68
N ASP A 108 0.34 6.25 -4.89
CA ASP A 108 -0.98 6.82 -4.64
C ASP A 108 -2.02 6.23 -5.61
N PRO A 109 -3.26 6.01 -5.15
CA PRO A 109 -4.35 5.65 -6.05
C PRO A 109 -4.66 6.79 -7.02
N THR A 110 -5.30 6.46 -8.15
CA THR A 110 -5.84 7.46 -9.09
C THR A 110 -6.83 8.36 -8.37
N TYR A 111 -7.62 7.77 -7.48
CA TYR A 111 -8.51 8.51 -6.58
C TYR A 111 -8.77 7.69 -5.31
N GLU A 112 -8.93 8.41 -4.18
CA GLU A 112 -9.19 7.83 -2.86
C GLU A 112 -10.53 8.37 -2.32
N PRO A 113 -11.68 7.75 -2.73
CA PRO A 113 -13.00 8.21 -2.32
C PRO A 113 -13.28 7.90 -0.85
N ARG A 114 -13.89 8.86 -0.14
CA ARG A 114 -14.41 8.66 1.22
C ARG A 114 -15.86 8.24 1.19
N ALA A 115 -16.25 7.36 2.09
CA ALA A 115 -17.63 6.90 2.25
C ALA A 115 -18.60 8.06 2.50
N THR A 116 -18.24 9.02 3.36
CA THR A 116 -19.08 10.22 3.65
C THR A 116 -19.23 11.15 2.47
N GLY A 117 -18.31 11.14 1.51
CA GLY A 117 -18.38 11.92 0.27
C GLY A 117 -19.33 11.36 -0.77
N HIS A 118 -19.88 10.13 -0.56
CA HIS A 118 -20.65 9.37 -1.55
C HIS A 118 -22.03 8.95 -1.03
N ILE A 119 -22.58 9.66 -0.07
CA ILE A 119 -23.92 9.37 0.48
C ILE A 119 -25.01 9.39 -0.60
N PRO A 120 -25.04 10.32 -1.58
CA PRO A 120 -26.05 10.29 -2.64
C PRO A 120 -25.98 9.01 -3.49
N GLU A 121 -24.79 8.54 -3.86
CA GLU A 121 -24.57 7.33 -4.65
C GLU A 121 -25.02 6.08 -3.86
N GLN A 122 -24.76 6.04 -2.57
CA GLN A 122 -25.19 4.95 -1.69
C GLN A 122 -26.71 4.92 -1.55
N ILE A 123 -27.37 6.06 -1.35
CA ILE A 123 -28.84 6.16 -1.31
C ILE A 123 -29.43 5.71 -2.66
N ALA A 124 -28.84 6.13 -3.78
CA ALA A 124 -29.30 5.73 -5.11
C ALA A 124 -29.18 4.22 -5.34
N LEU A 125 -28.10 3.60 -4.87
CA LEU A 125 -27.93 2.15 -4.94
C LEU A 125 -28.95 1.42 -4.08
N ILE A 126 -29.20 1.87 -2.84
CA ILE A 126 -30.26 1.30 -1.99
C ILE A 126 -31.62 1.37 -2.69
N GLN A 127 -31.99 2.53 -3.26
CA GLN A 127 -33.26 2.70 -3.94
C GLN A 127 -33.38 1.71 -5.12
N ARG A 128 -32.29 1.57 -5.93
CA ARG A 128 -32.23 0.60 -7.02
C ARG A 128 -32.47 -0.84 -6.54
N LEU A 129 -31.87 -1.21 -5.38
CA LEU A 129 -32.06 -2.54 -4.80
C LEU A 129 -33.48 -2.76 -4.29
N VAL A 130 -34.10 -1.73 -3.70
CA VAL A 130 -35.51 -1.75 -3.27
C VAL A 130 -36.44 -1.92 -4.47
N ASP A 131 -36.24 -1.11 -5.53
CA ASP A 131 -37.07 -1.14 -6.74
C ASP A 131 -36.99 -2.49 -7.47
N ARG A 132 -35.86 -3.18 -7.35
CA ARG A 132 -35.63 -4.52 -7.92
C ARG A 132 -36.04 -5.67 -6.99
N GLY A 133 -36.52 -5.37 -5.78
CA GLY A 133 -37.02 -6.37 -4.83
C GLY A 133 -35.91 -7.09 -4.05
N HIS A 134 -34.69 -6.56 -4.01
CA HIS A 134 -33.54 -7.15 -3.28
C HIS A 134 -33.31 -6.49 -1.91
N ALA A 135 -33.99 -5.39 -1.62
CA ALA A 135 -33.89 -4.71 -0.33
C ALA A 135 -35.27 -4.32 0.21
N TYR A 136 -35.35 -4.12 1.52
CA TYR A 136 -36.60 -3.74 2.20
C TYR A 136 -36.30 -2.83 3.39
N SER A 137 -37.24 -1.91 3.70
CA SER A 137 -37.26 -1.14 4.93
C SER A 137 -38.02 -1.84 6.02
N ASP A 138 -37.58 -1.67 7.28
CA ASP A 138 -38.31 -2.12 8.47
C ASP A 138 -39.41 -1.14 8.95
N GLY A 139 -39.47 0.04 8.30
CA GLY A 139 -40.38 1.12 8.71
C GLY A 139 -39.92 1.93 9.92
N ALA A 140 -38.80 1.54 10.56
CA ALA A 140 -38.15 2.25 11.67
C ALA A 140 -36.92 3.05 11.28
N GLY A 141 -36.64 3.14 9.97
CA GLY A 141 -35.55 3.90 9.40
C GLY A 141 -34.35 3.05 8.98
N ASN A 142 -34.38 1.74 9.17
CA ASN A 142 -33.35 0.85 8.64
C ASN A 142 -33.77 0.28 7.29
N VAL A 143 -32.77 -0.07 6.46
CA VAL A 143 -32.95 -0.80 5.21
C VAL A 143 -31.98 -1.97 5.17
N TYR A 144 -32.47 -3.12 4.76
CA TYR A 144 -31.70 -4.36 4.72
C TYR A 144 -31.66 -4.93 3.30
N PHE A 145 -30.55 -5.56 2.97
CA PHE A 145 -30.46 -6.43 1.81
C PHE A 145 -31.05 -7.79 2.15
N SER A 146 -31.93 -8.30 1.29
CA SER A 146 -32.52 -9.63 1.42
C SER A 146 -31.59 -10.65 0.78
N VAL A 147 -30.76 -11.32 1.57
CA VAL A 147 -29.77 -12.29 1.06
C VAL A 147 -30.44 -13.43 0.30
N ALA A 148 -31.58 -13.91 0.75
CA ALA A 148 -32.32 -14.97 0.06
C ALA A 148 -32.83 -14.58 -1.34
N SER A 149 -32.88 -13.28 -1.66
CA SER A 149 -33.23 -12.78 -3.00
C SER A 149 -32.15 -12.96 -4.05
N GLN A 150 -30.90 -13.17 -3.63
CA GLN A 150 -29.73 -13.31 -4.48
C GLN A 150 -29.29 -14.78 -4.56
N LYS A 151 -29.61 -15.43 -5.68
CA LYS A 151 -29.45 -16.89 -5.85
C LYS A 151 -28.01 -17.39 -5.84
N ASP A 152 -27.06 -16.54 -6.23
CA ASP A 152 -25.63 -16.85 -6.29
C ASP A 152 -24.86 -16.37 -5.05
N TYR A 153 -25.56 -15.97 -3.98
CA TYR A 153 -24.91 -15.62 -2.71
C TYR A 153 -24.11 -16.80 -2.17
N GLY A 154 -22.87 -16.54 -1.78
CA GLY A 154 -21.91 -17.55 -1.36
C GLY A 154 -21.01 -18.06 -2.50
N SER A 155 -21.20 -17.56 -3.74
CA SER A 155 -20.43 -18.02 -4.90
C SER A 155 -18.94 -17.58 -4.85
N LEU A 156 -18.63 -16.41 -4.28
CA LEU A 156 -17.27 -15.94 -4.09
C LEU A 156 -16.54 -16.73 -2.99
N THR A 157 -17.26 -17.09 -1.94
CA THR A 157 -16.68 -17.75 -0.77
C THR A 157 -16.79 -19.27 -0.81
N HIS A 158 -17.51 -19.82 -1.80
CA HIS A 158 -17.83 -21.25 -1.91
C HIS A 158 -18.60 -21.80 -0.70
N GLN A 159 -19.42 -20.96 -0.08
CA GLN A 159 -20.24 -21.31 1.07
C GLN A 159 -21.70 -21.42 0.66
N ARG A 160 -22.40 -22.34 1.28
CA ARG A 160 -23.86 -22.47 1.08
C ARG A 160 -24.57 -21.55 2.06
N LEU A 161 -25.54 -20.80 1.59
CA LEU A 161 -26.30 -19.85 2.42
C LEU A 161 -26.97 -20.56 3.64
N GLU A 162 -27.39 -21.79 3.50
CA GLU A 162 -28.01 -22.58 4.56
C GLU A 162 -27.03 -22.91 5.71
N ASP A 163 -25.74 -22.91 5.47
CA ASP A 163 -24.70 -23.18 6.46
C ASP A 163 -24.23 -21.90 7.19
N MET A 164 -24.67 -20.73 6.73
CA MET A 164 -24.31 -19.44 7.33
C MET A 164 -25.26 -19.07 8.48
N ARG A 165 -24.68 -18.59 9.58
CA ARG A 165 -25.46 -18.06 10.72
C ARG A 165 -25.75 -16.57 10.55
N THR A 166 -24.81 -15.82 10.02
CA THR A 166 -24.86 -14.39 9.74
C THR A 166 -24.06 -14.08 8.50
N THR A 167 -24.32 -12.96 7.90
CA THR A 167 -23.55 -12.38 6.76
C THR A 167 -23.00 -11.01 7.12
N GLU A 168 -22.94 -10.68 8.39
CA GLU A 168 -22.30 -9.48 8.92
C GLU A 168 -21.07 -9.86 9.77
N ASP A 169 -20.11 -8.94 9.85
CA ASP A 169 -19.03 -9.02 10.83
C ASP A 169 -19.65 -8.94 12.24
N GLU A 170 -19.36 -9.90 13.12
CA GLU A 170 -19.87 -9.95 14.50
C GLU A 170 -19.63 -8.63 15.26
N SER A 171 -18.58 -7.90 14.91
CA SER A 171 -18.27 -6.58 15.50
C SER A 171 -19.16 -5.44 15.00
N GLN A 172 -19.98 -5.67 13.97
CA GLN A 172 -20.96 -4.75 13.39
C GLN A 172 -22.40 -5.06 13.82
N ILE A 173 -22.60 -6.21 14.45
CA ILE A 173 -23.92 -6.65 14.90
C ILE A 173 -24.34 -5.79 16.09
N ASP A 174 -25.55 -5.26 16.02
CA ASP A 174 -26.17 -4.40 17.00
C ASP A 174 -27.65 -4.80 17.17
N SER A 175 -28.07 -4.97 18.42
CA SER A 175 -29.37 -5.51 18.76
C SER A 175 -30.54 -4.72 18.18
N ALA A 176 -30.42 -3.40 18.01
CA ALA A 176 -31.46 -2.57 17.43
C ALA A 176 -31.59 -2.79 15.91
N THR A 177 -30.48 -3.04 15.24
CA THR A 177 -30.45 -3.37 13.81
C THR A 177 -30.91 -4.79 13.58
N GLU A 178 -30.58 -5.75 14.46
CA GLU A 178 -31.00 -7.15 14.35
C GLU A 178 -32.54 -7.32 14.42
N ALA A 179 -33.19 -6.54 15.25
CA ALA A 179 -34.65 -6.65 15.47
C ALA A 179 -35.48 -6.35 14.21
N GLY A 180 -34.95 -5.60 13.24
CA GLY A 180 -35.65 -5.25 11.99
C GLY A 180 -35.46 -6.23 10.84
N LYS A 181 -34.58 -7.24 10.98
CA LYS A 181 -34.28 -8.21 9.93
C LYS A 181 -35.43 -9.22 9.75
N LYS A 182 -35.72 -9.57 8.50
CA LYS A 182 -36.64 -10.67 8.15
C LYS A 182 -35.99 -12.04 8.25
N ASP A 183 -34.69 -12.09 7.95
CA ASP A 183 -33.84 -13.26 8.07
C ASP A 183 -32.53 -12.84 8.80
N PRO A 184 -32.03 -13.62 9.76
CA PRO A 184 -30.80 -13.26 10.49
C PRO A 184 -29.57 -13.12 9.56
N ARG A 185 -29.64 -13.61 8.34
CA ARG A 185 -28.58 -13.47 7.32
C ARG A 185 -28.69 -12.20 6.50
N ASP A 186 -29.80 -11.45 6.59
CA ASP A 186 -29.91 -10.14 5.93
C ASP A 186 -28.93 -9.17 6.58
N PHE A 187 -28.39 -8.24 5.81
CA PHE A 187 -27.44 -7.26 6.31
C PHE A 187 -27.89 -5.82 6.05
N ALA A 188 -27.44 -4.91 6.90
CA ALA A 188 -27.86 -3.52 6.84
C ALA A 188 -27.25 -2.77 5.66
N LEU A 189 -28.10 -2.14 4.85
CA LEU A 189 -27.72 -1.16 3.82
C LEU A 189 -27.78 0.28 4.34
N TRP A 190 -28.75 0.56 5.23
CA TRP A 190 -28.91 1.84 5.88
C TRP A 190 -29.27 1.62 7.34
N LYS A 191 -28.56 2.26 8.24
CA LYS A 191 -28.77 2.17 9.69
C LYS A 191 -29.40 3.49 10.18
N ALA A 192 -30.55 3.41 10.81
CA ALA A 192 -31.20 4.57 11.42
C ALA A 192 -30.29 5.26 12.46
N ALA A 193 -30.36 6.57 12.55
CA ALA A 193 -29.63 7.33 13.57
C ALA A 193 -30.14 6.96 14.97
N LYS A 194 -29.22 6.71 15.91
CA LYS A 194 -29.56 6.29 17.28
C LYS A 194 -29.57 7.46 18.23
N PRO A 195 -30.39 7.41 19.30
CA PRO A 195 -30.32 8.39 20.38
C PRO A 195 -28.91 8.47 20.98
N GLY A 196 -28.40 9.69 21.12
CA GLY A 196 -27.06 9.94 21.67
C GLY A 196 -25.92 9.93 20.66
N GLU A 197 -26.16 9.52 19.42
CA GLU A 197 -25.16 9.65 18.35
C GLU A 197 -25.04 11.11 17.89
N PRO A 198 -23.84 11.56 17.44
CA PRO A 198 -23.69 12.91 16.91
C PRO A 198 -24.58 13.15 15.69
N VAL A 199 -25.33 14.25 15.67
CA VAL A 199 -26.19 14.62 14.53
C VAL A 199 -25.41 14.68 13.21
N THR A 200 -24.14 15.05 13.27
CA THR A 200 -23.24 15.10 12.12
C THR A 200 -22.84 13.73 11.57
N ALA A 201 -23.16 12.63 12.27
CA ALA A 201 -22.89 11.25 11.83
C ALA A 201 -24.12 10.60 11.17
N SER A 202 -25.07 11.38 10.73
CA SER A 202 -26.28 10.92 10.04
C SER A 202 -26.71 11.88 8.94
N TRP A 203 -27.26 11.34 7.87
CA TRP A 203 -27.72 12.05 6.68
C TRP A 203 -29.21 11.78 6.43
N ASP A 204 -29.86 12.69 5.74
CA ASP A 204 -31.25 12.51 5.33
C ASP A 204 -31.34 11.46 4.21
N SER A 205 -32.34 10.61 4.28
CA SER A 205 -32.64 9.61 3.26
C SER A 205 -34.17 9.40 3.12
N PRO A 206 -34.66 8.73 2.06
CA PRO A 206 -36.08 8.41 1.93
C PRO A 206 -36.65 7.59 3.09
N TRP A 207 -35.79 6.88 3.84
CA TRP A 207 -36.18 6.02 4.95
C TRP A 207 -36.04 6.68 6.31
N GLY A 208 -35.50 7.88 6.36
CA GLY A 208 -35.20 8.65 7.57
C GLY A 208 -33.72 8.95 7.73
N ARG A 209 -33.40 9.70 8.77
CA ARG A 209 -32.00 10.03 9.09
C ARG A 209 -31.25 8.78 9.53
N GLY A 210 -30.04 8.63 8.98
CA GLY A 210 -29.18 7.50 9.27
C GLY A 210 -27.83 7.56 8.59
N ARG A 211 -27.15 6.45 8.50
CA ARG A 211 -25.86 6.29 7.83
C ARG A 211 -25.83 4.98 7.02
N PRO A 212 -24.94 4.86 6.03
CA PRO A 212 -24.81 3.63 5.23
C PRO A 212 -24.31 2.47 6.08
N GLY A 213 -24.68 1.25 5.64
CA GLY A 213 -24.03 0.02 6.05
C GLY A 213 -22.67 -0.13 5.37
N TRP A 214 -21.74 -0.76 6.07
CA TRP A 214 -20.34 -0.88 5.65
C TRP A 214 -20.14 -1.50 4.26
N HIS A 215 -20.93 -2.49 3.89
CA HIS A 215 -20.79 -3.20 2.60
C HIS A 215 -21.26 -2.38 1.40
N LEU A 216 -22.17 -1.44 1.61
CA LEU A 216 -22.76 -0.62 0.56
C LEU A 216 -21.77 0.40 0.00
N GLU A 217 -20.88 0.89 0.84
CA GLU A 217 -19.94 1.96 0.52
C GLU A 217 -19.10 1.62 -0.71
N CYS A 218 -18.45 0.44 -0.66
CA CYS A 218 -17.56 -0.02 -1.73
C CYS A 218 -18.31 -0.34 -3.01
N SER A 219 -19.51 -0.94 -2.94
CA SER A 219 -20.35 -1.18 -4.12
C SER A 219 -20.74 0.11 -4.82
N ALA A 220 -21.11 1.16 -4.07
CA ALA A 220 -21.48 2.44 -4.64
C ALA A 220 -20.28 3.19 -5.22
N MET A 221 -19.15 3.19 -4.52
CA MET A 221 -17.94 3.88 -4.96
C MET A 221 -17.26 3.19 -6.13
N SER A 222 -17.20 1.84 -6.17
CA SER A 222 -16.67 1.10 -7.32
C SER A 222 -17.48 1.38 -8.58
N TYR A 223 -18.81 1.32 -8.49
CA TYR A 223 -19.68 1.68 -9.62
C TYR A 223 -19.45 3.12 -10.08
N ARG A 224 -19.32 4.07 -9.15
CA ARG A 224 -19.13 5.49 -9.48
C ARG A 224 -17.88 5.74 -10.31
N TYR A 225 -16.78 5.05 -10.04
CA TYR A 225 -15.48 5.33 -10.66
C TYR A 225 -15.05 4.32 -11.72
N LEU A 226 -15.56 3.09 -11.67
CA LEU A 226 -15.16 2.01 -12.56
C LEU A 226 -16.34 1.49 -13.43
N GLY A 227 -17.58 1.90 -13.12
CA GLY A 227 -18.76 1.50 -13.89
C GLY A 227 -19.35 0.16 -13.47
N GLU A 228 -20.19 -0.41 -14.37
CA GLU A 228 -20.94 -1.65 -14.11
C GLU A 228 -20.07 -2.90 -14.13
N ALA A 229 -18.94 -2.85 -14.82
CA ALA A 229 -17.96 -3.93 -14.91
C ALA A 229 -16.54 -3.35 -14.90
N PHE A 230 -15.64 -3.99 -14.16
CA PHE A 230 -14.23 -3.64 -14.08
C PHE A 230 -13.36 -4.88 -13.89
N ASP A 231 -12.03 -4.72 -13.95
CA ASP A 231 -11.14 -5.86 -14.09
C ASP A 231 -10.84 -6.56 -12.77
N ILE A 232 -10.40 -5.83 -11.75
CA ILE A 232 -9.87 -6.43 -10.52
C ILE A 232 -10.50 -5.79 -9.29
N HIS A 233 -11.08 -6.61 -8.42
CA HIS A 233 -11.45 -6.24 -7.06
C HIS A 233 -10.52 -6.94 -6.06
N GLY A 234 -10.01 -6.21 -5.10
CA GLY A 234 -9.03 -6.77 -4.18
C GLY A 234 -9.12 -6.30 -2.73
N GLY A 235 -8.39 -7.03 -1.88
CA GLY A 235 -8.27 -6.74 -0.46
C GLY A 235 -7.62 -7.87 0.32
N GLY A 236 -7.59 -7.74 1.65
CA GLY A 236 -7.19 -8.83 2.54
C GLY A 236 -8.15 -10.02 2.46
N ILE A 237 -7.64 -11.23 2.65
CA ILE A 237 -8.46 -12.46 2.62
C ILE A 237 -9.60 -12.45 3.64
N ASP A 238 -9.49 -11.69 4.72
CA ASP A 238 -10.53 -11.49 5.73
C ASP A 238 -11.71 -10.65 5.21
N LEU A 239 -11.53 -9.85 4.16
CA LEU A 239 -12.62 -9.14 3.52
C LEU A 239 -13.44 -10.04 2.59
N ARG A 240 -12.90 -11.18 2.14
CA ARG A 240 -13.61 -12.09 1.23
C ARG A 240 -14.99 -12.47 1.76
N PHE A 241 -15.09 -12.68 3.08
CA PHE A 241 -16.37 -12.85 3.77
C PHE A 241 -16.36 -12.10 5.11
N PRO A 242 -17.41 -11.34 5.44
CA PRO A 242 -18.63 -11.18 4.63
C PRO A 242 -18.57 -10.04 3.59
N HIS A 243 -17.58 -9.15 3.64
CA HIS A 243 -17.58 -7.85 2.96
C HIS A 243 -17.69 -7.97 1.43
N HIS A 244 -16.74 -8.66 0.78
CA HIS A 244 -16.72 -8.78 -0.67
C HIS A 244 -17.86 -9.65 -1.22
N GLU A 245 -18.28 -10.68 -0.49
CA GLU A 245 -19.49 -11.46 -0.84
C GLU A 245 -20.71 -10.56 -0.86
N ASN A 246 -20.88 -9.70 0.16
CA ASN A 246 -21.98 -8.74 0.23
C ASN A 246 -21.91 -7.69 -0.88
N GLU A 247 -20.71 -7.19 -1.21
CA GLU A 247 -20.53 -6.26 -2.33
C GLU A 247 -20.91 -6.90 -3.67
N GLN A 248 -20.48 -8.13 -3.92
CA GLN A 248 -20.86 -8.88 -5.12
C GLN A 248 -22.38 -9.05 -5.18
N ALA A 249 -23.00 -9.46 -4.08
CA ALA A 249 -24.44 -9.64 -4.03
C ALA A 249 -25.21 -8.36 -4.32
N GLN A 250 -24.81 -7.23 -3.73
CA GLN A 250 -25.40 -5.92 -3.99
C GLN A 250 -25.27 -5.50 -5.45
N SER A 251 -24.09 -5.68 -6.02
CA SER A 251 -23.78 -5.28 -7.41
C SER A 251 -24.54 -6.13 -8.42
N HIS A 252 -24.57 -7.46 -8.27
CA HIS A 252 -25.36 -8.36 -9.10
C HIS A 252 -26.87 -8.08 -8.98
N ALA A 253 -27.36 -7.85 -7.74
CA ALA A 253 -28.76 -7.48 -7.50
C ALA A 253 -29.11 -6.12 -8.15
N ALA A 254 -28.16 -5.19 -8.21
CA ALA A 254 -28.32 -3.95 -8.96
C ALA A 254 -28.32 -4.15 -10.49
N GLY A 255 -27.95 -5.34 -10.98
CA GLY A 255 -27.89 -5.69 -12.41
C GLY A 255 -26.55 -5.36 -13.04
N TRP A 256 -25.48 -5.29 -12.29
CA TRP A 256 -24.12 -5.03 -12.74
C TRP A 256 -23.29 -6.33 -12.75
N ASP A 257 -22.38 -6.45 -13.72
CA ASP A 257 -21.47 -7.61 -13.82
C ASP A 257 -20.38 -7.57 -12.74
N PHE A 258 -20.01 -6.38 -12.28
CA PHE A 258 -19.04 -6.10 -11.21
C PHE A 258 -17.61 -6.52 -11.58
N ALA A 259 -16.83 -7.07 -10.63
CA ALA A 259 -15.44 -7.42 -10.86
C ALA A 259 -15.28 -8.73 -11.63
N GLN A 260 -14.35 -8.74 -12.62
CA GLN A 260 -13.99 -9.96 -13.35
C GLN A 260 -13.09 -10.88 -12.52
N LEU A 261 -12.13 -10.32 -11.79
CA LEU A 261 -11.17 -11.07 -10.97
C LEU A 261 -11.22 -10.59 -9.51
N TRP A 262 -11.22 -11.55 -8.59
CA TRP A 262 -11.17 -11.32 -7.16
C TRP A 262 -9.80 -11.71 -6.61
N VAL A 263 -8.98 -10.74 -6.24
CA VAL A 263 -7.61 -10.94 -5.80
C VAL A 263 -7.48 -10.65 -4.31
N HIS A 264 -7.07 -11.66 -3.53
CA HIS A 264 -6.94 -11.53 -2.09
C HIS A 264 -5.53 -11.82 -1.61
N ASN A 265 -4.96 -10.93 -0.79
CA ASN A 265 -3.71 -11.20 -0.11
C ASN A 265 -3.93 -11.88 1.24
N ALA A 266 -3.01 -12.78 1.59
CA ALA A 266 -3.03 -13.46 2.88
C ALA A 266 -2.52 -12.54 4.03
N TRP A 267 -2.71 -13.00 5.26
CA TRP A 267 -2.39 -12.29 6.49
C TRP A 267 -0.90 -12.19 6.78
N VAL A 268 -0.58 -11.32 7.72
CA VAL A 268 0.64 -11.39 8.52
C VAL A 268 0.29 -12.02 9.86
N THR A 269 1.02 -13.06 10.23
CA THR A 269 0.83 -13.84 11.47
C THR A 269 2.02 -13.70 12.39
N THR A 270 1.83 -13.93 13.66
CA THR A 270 2.89 -14.04 14.67
C THR A 270 2.59 -15.26 15.54
N LYS A 271 3.52 -16.21 15.61
CA LYS A 271 3.33 -17.50 16.30
C LYS A 271 2.09 -18.26 15.81
N GLY A 272 1.83 -18.19 14.50
CA GLY A 272 0.70 -18.84 13.84
C GLY A 272 -0.65 -18.13 14.04
N GLU A 273 -0.71 -17.03 14.79
CA GLU A 273 -1.93 -16.26 15.02
C GLU A 273 -1.97 -14.98 14.19
N LYS A 274 -3.16 -14.63 13.66
CA LYS A 274 -3.36 -13.35 12.95
C LYS A 274 -3.02 -12.20 13.88
N MET A 275 -2.24 -11.22 13.37
CA MET A 275 -2.02 -9.97 14.09
C MET A 275 -3.34 -9.20 14.24
N SER A 276 -3.71 -8.88 15.47
CA SER A 276 -4.91 -8.08 15.75
C SER A 276 -4.72 -7.18 16.97
N LYS A 277 -5.43 -6.04 16.96
CA LYS A 277 -5.39 -5.08 18.10
C LYS A 277 -5.91 -5.69 19.39
N SER A 278 -6.85 -6.64 19.31
CA SER A 278 -7.40 -7.34 20.47
C SER A 278 -6.39 -8.26 21.15
N LEU A 279 -5.44 -8.81 20.40
CA LEU A 279 -4.35 -9.66 20.93
C LEU A 279 -3.13 -8.87 21.37
N GLY A 280 -3.09 -7.55 21.14
CA GLY A 280 -1.96 -6.68 21.52
C GLY A 280 -0.65 -7.01 20.79
N ASN A 281 -0.70 -7.78 19.69
CA ASN A 281 0.47 -8.23 18.91
C ASN A 281 0.66 -7.43 17.60
N VAL A 282 0.13 -6.22 17.55
CA VAL A 282 0.15 -5.36 16.34
C VAL A 282 1.47 -4.60 16.26
N LEU A 283 2.09 -4.63 15.07
CA LEU A 283 3.30 -3.88 14.76
C LEU A 283 2.94 -2.66 13.90
N SER A 284 3.25 -1.46 14.40
CA SER A 284 3.10 -0.21 13.65
C SER A 284 4.32 0.05 12.77
N ILE A 285 4.16 0.87 11.73
CA ILE A 285 5.28 1.25 10.85
C ILE A 285 6.34 2.04 11.63
N GLU A 286 5.92 2.88 12.58
CA GLU A 286 6.81 3.66 13.43
C GLU A 286 7.72 2.74 14.24
N THR A 287 7.16 1.70 14.87
CA THR A 287 7.95 0.70 15.61
C THR A 287 8.92 -0.04 14.70
N LEU A 288 8.47 -0.49 13.53
CA LEU A 288 9.30 -1.27 12.60
C LEU A 288 10.45 -0.46 12.01
N THR A 289 10.27 0.87 11.87
CA THR A 289 11.27 1.76 11.28
C THR A 289 12.15 2.49 12.32
N GLN A 290 12.08 2.12 13.59
CA GLN A 290 12.99 2.62 14.61
C GLN A 290 14.42 2.10 14.39
N ASP A 291 14.55 0.80 14.11
CA ASP A 291 15.84 0.12 13.99
C ASP A 291 16.19 -0.27 12.55
N PHE A 292 15.24 -0.22 11.62
CA PHE A 292 15.42 -0.66 10.24
C PHE A 292 14.86 0.36 9.23
N PRO A 293 15.47 0.52 8.05
CA PRO A 293 14.94 1.41 7.03
C PRO A 293 13.59 0.91 6.50
N ALA A 294 12.72 1.82 6.10
CA ALA A 294 11.40 1.48 5.57
C ALA A 294 11.46 0.56 4.34
N ALA A 295 12.55 0.64 3.56
CA ALA A 295 12.82 -0.28 2.45
C ALA A 295 12.96 -1.73 2.91
N ALA A 296 13.59 -2.00 4.07
CA ALA A 296 13.68 -3.34 4.65
C ALA A 296 12.29 -3.85 5.07
N VAL A 297 11.43 -2.98 5.62
CA VAL A 297 10.04 -3.34 5.94
C VAL A 297 9.28 -3.70 4.65
N ARG A 298 9.40 -2.88 3.60
CA ARG A 298 8.80 -3.20 2.29
C ARG A 298 9.35 -4.51 1.73
N TRP A 299 10.67 -4.74 1.83
CA TRP A 299 11.30 -6.00 1.41
C TRP A 299 10.67 -7.18 2.11
N ALA A 300 10.57 -7.17 3.43
CA ALA A 300 9.95 -8.23 4.22
C ALA A 300 8.51 -8.53 3.79
N LEU A 301 7.74 -7.47 3.47
CA LEU A 301 6.37 -7.61 2.98
C LEU A 301 6.27 -8.11 1.54
N SER A 302 7.34 -8.02 0.73
CA SER A 302 7.35 -8.40 -0.69
C SER A 302 7.87 -9.81 -0.94
N THR A 303 8.70 -10.38 -0.06
CA THR A 303 9.43 -11.64 -0.31
C THR A 303 8.56 -12.88 -0.34
N VAL A 304 7.41 -12.84 0.32
CA VAL A 304 6.46 -13.95 0.37
C VAL A 304 5.34 -13.71 -0.62
N HIS A 305 4.98 -14.73 -1.38
CA HIS A 305 3.87 -14.68 -2.33
C HIS A 305 2.62 -14.05 -1.69
N TYR A 306 1.92 -13.15 -2.40
CA TYR A 306 0.83 -12.37 -1.80
C TYR A 306 -0.29 -13.23 -1.20
N ARG A 307 -0.56 -14.43 -1.74
CA ARG A 307 -1.54 -15.40 -1.23
C ARG A 307 -1.03 -16.25 -0.06
N SER A 308 0.23 -16.19 0.29
CA SER A 308 0.79 -16.93 1.42
C SER A 308 0.91 -16.02 2.64
N ALA A 309 0.61 -16.56 3.82
CA ALA A 309 0.78 -15.83 5.06
C ALA A 309 2.27 -15.53 5.32
N ILE A 310 2.54 -14.35 5.85
CA ILE A 310 3.88 -13.99 6.34
C ILE A 310 3.89 -14.30 7.84
N GLU A 311 4.71 -15.25 8.25
CA GLU A 311 5.01 -15.44 9.66
C GLU A 311 6.07 -14.43 10.11
N TRP A 312 5.65 -13.46 10.92
CA TRP A 312 6.51 -12.38 11.37
C TRP A 312 7.24 -12.77 12.64
N GLY A 313 8.55 -12.95 12.52
CA GLY A 313 9.43 -13.33 13.62
C GLY A 313 10.55 -12.32 13.87
N PRO A 314 11.41 -12.59 14.87
CA PRO A 314 12.53 -11.69 15.23
C PRO A 314 13.55 -11.52 14.10
N ASP A 315 13.71 -12.52 13.23
CA ASP A 315 14.68 -12.50 12.13
C ASP A 315 14.14 -11.86 10.85
N THR A 316 12.83 -11.59 10.77
CA THR A 316 12.17 -11.09 9.54
C THR A 316 12.78 -9.79 9.04
N LEU A 317 12.97 -8.79 9.90
CA LEU A 317 13.57 -7.51 9.50
C LEU A 317 15.10 -7.57 9.36
N PRO A 318 15.85 -8.23 10.25
CA PRO A 318 17.28 -8.46 10.04
C PRO A 318 17.61 -9.09 8.68
N ASP A 319 16.91 -10.16 8.29
CA ASP A 319 17.11 -10.83 7.01
C ASP A 319 16.73 -9.93 5.81
N ALA A 320 15.62 -9.23 5.93
CA ALA A 320 15.18 -8.28 4.90
C ALA A 320 16.16 -7.11 4.74
N ASN A 321 16.69 -6.59 5.84
CA ASN A 321 17.68 -5.52 5.81
C ASN A 321 19.01 -5.98 5.19
N ALA A 322 19.49 -7.18 5.55
CA ALA A 322 20.70 -7.74 4.95
C ALA A 322 20.56 -7.92 3.42
N ALA A 323 19.37 -8.33 2.96
CA ALA A 323 19.08 -8.40 1.53
C ALA A 323 19.07 -7.00 0.90
N TRP A 324 18.38 -6.04 1.50
CA TRP A 324 18.36 -4.65 1.04
C TRP A 324 19.76 -4.03 0.93
N GLU A 325 20.59 -4.17 1.96
CA GLU A 325 21.98 -3.68 1.98
C GLU A 325 22.83 -4.29 0.86
N LYS A 326 22.65 -5.57 0.58
CA LYS A 326 23.37 -6.27 -0.48
C LYS A 326 23.07 -5.67 -1.86
N PHE A 327 21.82 -5.38 -2.16
CA PHE A 327 21.44 -4.74 -3.43
C PHE A 327 21.87 -3.28 -3.46
N SER A 328 21.72 -2.55 -2.38
CA SER A 328 22.16 -1.16 -2.26
C SER A 328 23.66 -1.02 -2.49
N ALA A 329 24.46 -1.89 -1.88
CA ALA A 329 25.92 -1.89 -2.07
C ALA A 329 26.33 -2.19 -3.53
N PHE A 330 25.63 -3.07 -4.24
CA PHE A 330 25.87 -3.30 -5.66
C PHE A 330 25.53 -2.06 -6.50
N VAL A 331 24.33 -1.50 -6.27
CA VAL A 331 23.86 -0.33 -7.03
C VAL A 331 24.82 0.84 -6.82
N THR A 332 25.24 1.14 -5.59
CA THR A 332 26.22 2.19 -5.28
C THR A 332 27.53 1.99 -6.05
N ARG A 333 28.16 0.81 -5.90
CA ARG A 333 29.45 0.53 -6.57
C ARG A 333 29.33 0.57 -8.10
N SER A 334 28.20 0.14 -8.65
CA SER A 334 27.97 0.19 -10.10
C SER A 334 27.81 1.64 -10.59
N ILE A 335 27.16 2.50 -9.81
CA ILE A 335 27.05 3.94 -10.11
C ILE A 335 28.41 4.63 -10.04
N GLU A 336 29.21 4.33 -9.01
CA GLU A 336 30.58 4.84 -8.88
C GLU A 336 31.47 4.44 -10.07
N ALA A 337 31.32 3.21 -10.56
CA ALA A 337 32.15 2.68 -11.64
C ALA A 337 31.76 3.22 -13.03
N VAL A 338 30.47 3.39 -13.33
CA VAL A 338 29.99 3.67 -14.70
C VAL A 338 28.95 4.79 -14.80
N GLY A 339 28.69 5.52 -13.72
CA GLY A 339 27.65 6.52 -13.65
C GLY A 339 26.24 5.92 -13.47
N ALA A 340 25.30 6.73 -13.00
CA ALA A 340 23.91 6.30 -12.82
C ALA A 340 23.24 6.04 -14.18
N ALA A 341 22.35 5.05 -14.20
CA ALA A 341 21.43 4.87 -15.33
C ALA A 341 20.38 6.00 -15.34
N SER A 342 20.06 6.50 -16.54
CA SER A 342 19.03 7.52 -16.70
C SER A 342 17.62 6.93 -16.44
N PRO A 343 16.62 7.77 -16.13
CA PRO A 343 15.23 7.30 -15.98
C PRO A 343 14.73 6.54 -17.22
N GLU A 344 15.12 6.97 -18.43
CA GLU A 344 14.72 6.33 -19.69
C GLU A 344 15.38 4.95 -19.84
N GLU A 345 16.65 4.80 -19.48
CA GLU A 345 17.35 3.51 -19.50
C GLU A 345 16.70 2.48 -18.56
N LEU A 346 16.04 2.93 -17.49
CA LEU A 346 15.37 2.07 -16.52
C LEU A 346 13.96 1.66 -16.93
N GLN A 347 13.37 2.28 -17.97
CA GLN A 347 12.03 1.97 -18.46
C GLN A 347 12.01 0.78 -19.43
N LEU A 348 12.70 -0.31 -19.04
CA LEU A 348 12.70 -1.55 -19.84
C LEU A 348 11.28 -2.14 -19.91
N THR A 349 10.85 -2.49 -21.10
CA THR A 349 9.62 -3.26 -21.32
C THR A 349 9.78 -4.71 -20.82
N PRO A 350 8.70 -5.47 -20.59
CA PRO A 350 8.80 -6.88 -20.21
C PRO A 350 9.66 -7.72 -21.16
N ALA A 351 9.66 -7.41 -22.47
CA ALA A 351 10.47 -8.13 -23.46
C ALA A 351 11.98 -7.87 -23.36
N GLU A 352 12.37 -6.77 -22.71
CA GLU A 352 13.77 -6.39 -22.49
C GLU A 352 14.29 -6.85 -21.13
N LEU A 353 13.39 -7.27 -20.22
CA LEU A 353 13.73 -7.85 -18.93
C LEU A 353 14.09 -9.35 -19.09
N PRO A 354 14.85 -9.93 -18.14
CA PRO A 354 15.11 -11.37 -18.12
C PRO A 354 13.82 -12.20 -18.14
N GLU A 355 13.73 -13.19 -19.02
CA GLU A 355 12.55 -14.04 -19.18
C GLU A 355 12.11 -14.70 -17.85
N ALA A 356 13.07 -15.12 -17.02
CA ALA A 356 12.78 -15.67 -15.70
C ALA A 356 12.03 -14.69 -14.79
N PHE A 357 12.34 -13.39 -14.86
CA PHE A 357 11.64 -12.36 -14.11
C PHE A 357 10.22 -12.15 -14.65
N THR A 358 10.11 -11.99 -15.97
CA THR A 358 8.83 -11.75 -16.64
C THR A 358 7.85 -12.91 -16.43
N ASN A 359 8.34 -14.16 -16.61
CA ASN A 359 7.53 -15.35 -16.38
C ASN A 359 7.05 -15.46 -14.93
N ALA A 360 7.90 -15.11 -13.96
CA ALA A 360 7.52 -15.10 -12.54
C ALA A 360 6.47 -14.02 -12.24
N MET A 361 6.62 -12.83 -12.79
CA MET A 361 5.63 -11.76 -12.59
C MET A 361 4.31 -12.05 -13.28
N ASP A 362 4.33 -12.72 -14.43
CA ASP A 362 3.13 -13.14 -15.18
C ASP A 362 2.43 -14.37 -14.59
N ASP A 363 3.10 -15.13 -13.73
CA ASP A 363 2.55 -16.27 -13.00
C ASP A 363 2.11 -15.85 -11.60
N ASP A 364 0.95 -15.22 -11.52
CA ASP A 364 0.29 -14.83 -10.26
C ASP A 364 1.17 -13.96 -9.35
N LEU A 365 1.97 -13.06 -9.93
CA LEU A 365 2.90 -12.22 -9.17
C LEU A 365 3.83 -13.04 -8.25
N ASN A 366 4.45 -14.05 -8.78
CA ASN A 366 5.42 -14.87 -8.05
C ASN A 366 6.69 -14.06 -7.74
N VAL A 367 6.57 -13.15 -6.76
CA VAL A 367 7.66 -12.24 -6.37
C VAL A 367 8.89 -13.01 -5.89
N ALA A 368 8.71 -14.18 -5.26
CA ALA A 368 9.85 -15.01 -4.85
C ALA A 368 10.67 -15.49 -6.07
N GLY A 369 10.00 -15.94 -7.13
CA GLY A 369 10.64 -16.29 -8.40
C GLY A 369 11.26 -15.09 -9.09
N ALA A 370 10.58 -13.93 -9.07
CA ALA A 370 11.10 -12.68 -9.61
C ALA A 370 12.38 -12.24 -8.88
N LEU A 371 12.42 -12.28 -7.55
CA LEU A 371 13.61 -11.97 -6.76
C LEU A 371 14.77 -12.93 -7.04
N ALA A 372 14.50 -14.22 -7.30
CA ALA A 372 15.55 -15.15 -7.72
C ALA A 372 16.21 -14.70 -9.03
N ALA A 373 15.45 -14.21 -10.01
CA ALA A 373 15.99 -13.64 -11.24
C ALA A 373 16.81 -12.37 -10.97
N VAL A 374 16.38 -11.49 -10.04
CA VAL A 374 17.16 -10.32 -9.64
C VAL A 374 18.50 -10.73 -9.00
N HIS A 375 18.50 -11.76 -8.16
CA HIS A 375 19.73 -12.28 -7.54
C HIS A 375 20.74 -12.82 -8.57
N GLU A 376 20.27 -13.47 -9.64
CA GLU A 376 21.17 -13.91 -10.73
C GLU A 376 21.83 -12.72 -11.45
N GLN A 377 21.05 -11.65 -11.75
CA GLN A 377 21.63 -10.46 -12.36
C GLN A 377 22.59 -9.72 -11.41
N LEU A 378 22.28 -9.69 -10.11
CA LEU A 378 23.19 -9.18 -9.10
C LEU A 378 24.54 -9.92 -9.09
N LYS A 379 24.50 -11.27 -9.17
CA LYS A 379 25.71 -12.09 -9.24
C LYS A 379 26.54 -11.77 -10.48
N LEU A 380 25.92 -11.69 -11.66
CA LEU A 380 26.59 -11.29 -12.90
C LEU A 380 27.18 -9.87 -12.79
N GLY A 381 26.46 -8.95 -12.17
CA GLY A 381 26.92 -7.58 -11.93
C GLY A 381 28.15 -7.52 -11.01
N ASN A 382 28.21 -8.35 -9.95
CA ASN A 382 29.38 -8.42 -9.08
C ASN A 382 30.60 -9.02 -9.80
N ILE A 383 30.41 -9.99 -10.73
CA ILE A 383 31.49 -10.51 -11.57
C ILE A 383 32.00 -9.39 -12.48
N ALA A 384 31.11 -8.67 -13.17
CA ALA A 384 31.49 -7.56 -14.04
C ALA A 384 32.26 -6.44 -13.29
N LEU A 385 31.85 -6.13 -12.06
CA LEU A 385 32.58 -5.19 -11.18
C LEU A 385 34.00 -5.68 -10.86
N ALA A 386 34.17 -6.98 -10.58
CA ALA A 386 35.48 -7.57 -10.29
C ALA A 386 36.40 -7.59 -11.53
N GLU A 387 35.85 -7.75 -12.72
CA GLU A 387 36.56 -7.77 -14.00
C GLU A 387 36.81 -6.35 -14.56
N GLY A 388 36.12 -5.32 -14.04
CA GLY A 388 36.20 -3.95 -14.53
C GLY A 388 35.56 -3.73 -15.90
N ASP A 389 34.62 -4.62 -16.31
CA ASP A 389 33.90 -4.51 -17.58
C ASP A 389 32.79 -3.48 -17.47
N SER A 390 33.10 -2.24 -17.87
CA SER A 390 32.17 -1.10 -17.76
C SER A 390 30.85 -1.33 -18.52
N GLN A 391 30.88 -2.02 -19.67
CA GLN A 391 29.66 -2.29 -20.44
C GLN A 391 28.76 -3.33 -19.74
N ALA A 392 29.36 -4.38 -19.22
CA ALA A 392 28.65 -5.38 -18.45
C ALA A 392 28.11 -4.80 -17.13
N ILE A 393 28.91 -3.97 -16.42
CA ILE A 393 28.48 -3.27 -15.19
C ILE A 393 27.22 -2.43 -15.49
N LYS A 394 27.27 -1.58 -16.53
CA LYS A 394 26.14 -0.71 -16.90
C LYS A 394 24.88 -1.52 -17.20
N ARG A 395 25.03 -2.59 -18.00
CA ARG A 395 23.92 -3.47 -18.34
C ARG A 395 23.29 -4.09 -17.08
N GLN A 396 24.10 -4.62 -16.16
CA GLN A 396 23.60 -5.27 -14.96
C GLN A 396 22.99 -4.25 -13.97
N GLN A 397 23.55 -3.04 -13.87
CA GLN A 397 22.94 -1.94 -13.12
C GLN A 397 21.52 -1.67 -13.60
N ILE A 398 21.34 -1.50 -14.92
CA ILE A 398 20.02 -1.23 -15.53
C ILE A 398 19.05 -2.37 -15.23
N LEU A 399 19.43 -3.64 -15.48
CA LEU A 399 18.56 -4.79 -15.27
C LEU A 399 18.16 -4.93 -13.80
N VAL A 400 19.10 -4.88 -12.86
CA VAL A 400 18.83 -5.02 -11.43
C VAL A 400 17.90 -3.90 -10.95
N ARG A 401 18.20 -2.64 -11.30
CA ARG A 401 17.39 -1.50 -10.90
C ARG A 401 15.98 -1.54 -11.51
N SER A 402 15.86 -1.85 -12.81
CA SER A 402 14.55 -1.94 -13.49
C SER A 402 13.65 -3.02 -12.89
N MET A 403 14.21 -4.19 -12.55
CA MET A 403 13.46 -5.26 -11.89
C MET A 403 13.05 -4.87 -10.46
N LEU A 404 13.96 -4.26 -9.70
CA LEU A 404 13.67 -3.79 -8.34
C LEU A 404 12.65 -2.65 -8.33
N ASP A 405 12.65 -1.77 -9.35
CA ASP A 405 11.65 -0.69 -9.49
C ASP A 405 10.23 -1.24 -9.65
N VAL A 406 10.04 -2.35 -10.39
CA VAL A 406 8.75 -3.05 -10.48
C VAL A 406 8.26 -3.51 -9.10
N LEU A 407 9.16 -3.82 -8.19
CA LEU A 407 8.83 -4.19 -6.80
C LEU A 407 8.79 -2.98 -5.85
N GLY A 408 9.10 -1.77 -6.36
CA GLY A 408 9.26 -0.55 -5.56
C GLY A 408 10.47 -0.61 -4.62
N LEU A 409 11.49 -1.34 -5.00
CA LEU A 409 12.70 -1.65 -4.21
C LEU A 409 14.00 -1.21 -4.90
N ASP A 410 13.98 -0.28 -5.88
CA ASP A 410 15.21 0.25 -6.46
C ASP A 410 15.94 1.15 -5.45
N PRO A 411 17.14 0.76 -4.96
CA PRO A 411 17.86 1.51 -3.92
C PRO A 411 18.24 2.95 -4.32
N ALA A 412 18.37 3.21 -5.61
CA ALA A 412 18.68 4.54 -6.12
C ALA A 412 17.44 5.37 -6.49
N SER A 413 16.24 4.89 -6.17
CA SER A 413 15.04 5.67 -6.37
C SER A 413 14.92 6.81 -5.33
N PRO A 414 14.39 7.99 -5.71
CA PRO A 414 14.30 9.15 -4.81
C PRO A 414 13.58 8.86 -3.48
N GLN A 415 12.64 7.94 -3.48
CA GLN A 415 11.89 7.56 -2.27
C GLN A 415 12.77 6.94 -1.17
N TRP A 416 13.93 6.36 -1.53
CA TRP A 416 14.86 5.73 -0.59
C TRP A 416 16.11 6.57 -0.33
N ALA A 417 16.29 7.71 -0.99
CA ALA A 417 17.49 8.57 -0.87
C ALA A 417 17.77 9.02 0.57
N ASN A 418 16.73 9.11 1.42
CA ASN A 418 16.85 9.47 2.82
C ASN A 418 16.77 8.26 3.78
N ALA A 419 16.72 7.04 3.27
CA ALA A 419 16.50 5.82 4.07
C ALA A 419 17.78 5.20 4.64
N GLY A 420 18.80 5.97 4.91
CA GLY A 420 20.03 5.52 5.61
C GLY A 420 21.14 5.05 4.68
N ALA A 421 22.26 5.67 4.84
CA ALA A 421 23.61 5.30 4.42
C ALA A 421 23.79 4.78 2.98
N GLY A 422 24.08 5.67 2.05
CA GLY A 422 25.06 5.34 1.05
C GLY A 422 24.69 5.24 -0.38
N VAL A 423 23.47 5.53 -0.81
CA VAL A 423 23.27 5.80 -2.25
C VAL A 423 22.98 7.28 -2.42
N SER A 424 24.05 8.06 -2.41
CA SER A 424 24.01 9.39 -2.99
C SER A 424 23.68 9.21 -4.47
N ALA A 425 22.44 9.43 -4.85
CA ALA A 425 22.14 9.81 -6.22
C ALA A 425 22.82 11.18 -6.41
N SER A 426 24.09 11.15 -6.84
CA SER A 426 24.65 12.35 -7.42
C SER A 426 24.00 12.53 -8.77
N GLU A 427 22.99 13.23 -8.68
CA GLU A 427 22.33 14.08 -9.54
C GLU A 427 22.99 14.64 -10.72
N ASN A 428 22.23 14.71 -11.73
CA ASN A 428 22.16 15.87 -12.59
C ASN A 428 20.70 16.35 -12.65
N THR A 429 20.28 17.07 -11.62
CA THR A 429 19.16 18.01 -11.70
C THR A 429 19.50 19.21 -10.83
N GLY A 430 19.54 20.35 -11.45
CA GLY A 430 20.06 21.59 -10.97
C GLY A 430 19.71 22.00 -9.54
N ASP A 431 20.70 22.59 -8.89
CA ASP A 431 20.62 23.52 -7.77
C ASP A 431 19.51 23.25 -6.74
N ASP A 432 19.84 22.42 -5.74
CA ASP A 432 19.27 22.67 -4.41
C ASP A 432 20.01 23.91 -3.84
N PRO A 433 19.39 25.08 -3.79
CA PRO A 433 20.02 26.31 -3.30
C PRO A 433 20.49 26.17 -1.85
N GLN A 434 19.87 25.29 -1.06
CA GLN A 434 20.23 25.07 0.35
C GLN A 434 21.51 24.24 0.47
N LYS A 435 21.63 23.17 -0.32
CA LYS A 435 22.85 22.35 -0.34
C LYS A 435 24.02 23.12 -0.91
N HIS A 436 23.82 23.87 -1.99
CA HIS A 436 24.86 24.73 -2.56
C HIS A 436 25.31 25.82 -1.58
N ALA A 437 24.37 26.46 -0.87
CA ALA A 437 24.69 27.45 0.15
C ALA A 437 25.46 26.80 1.32
N LEU A 438 25.10 25.58 1.73
CA LEU A 438 25.80 24.84 2.79
C LEU A 438 27.21 24.44 2.35
N ASP A 439 27.37 23.94 1.13
CA ASP A 439 28.68 23.59 0.56
C ASP A 439 29.64 24.81 0.51
N VAL A 440 29.13 25.96 0.09
CA VAL A 440 29.91 27.22 0.06
C VAL A 440 30.29 27.66 1.48
N LEU A 441 29.36 27.64 2.43
CA LEU A 441 29.62 28.08 3.80
C LEU A 441 30.60 27.14 4.54
N VAL A 442 30.38 25.82 4.44
CA VAL A 442 31.27 24.83 5.07
C VAL A 442 32.62 24.85 4.40
N GLY A 443 32.70 24.95 3.07
CA GLY A 443 33.93 25.09 2.32
C GLY A 443 34.77 26.28 2.79
N ALA A 444 34.15 27.46 2.92
CA ALA A 444 34.82 28.66 3.43
C ALA A 444 35.36 28.48 4.86
N LEU A 445 34.63 27.80 5.73
CA LEU A 445 35.08 27.50 7.11
C LEU A 445 36.25 26.49 7.11
N LEU A 446 36.25 25.51 6.22
CA LEU A 446 37.34 24.54 6.07
C LEU A 446 38.61 25.22 5.54
N GLU A 447 38.49 26.15 4.61
CA GLU A 447 39.60 26.97 4.15
C GLU A 447 40.19 27.83 5.27
N GLN A 448 39.34 28.52 6.05
CA GLN A 448 39.80 29.30 7.21
C GLN A 448 40.50 28.41 8.25
N ARG A 449 40.00 27.20 8.49
CA ARG A 449 40.63 26.22 9.38
C ARG A 449 41.98 25.76 8.86
N ALA A 450 42.08 25.53 7.55
CA ALA A 450 43.34 25.15 6.92
C ALA A 450 44.38 26.26 7.03
N GLN A 451 43.97 27.51 6.82
CA GLN A 451 44.82 28.68 6.99
C GLN A 451 45.31 28.85 8.45
N ALA A 452 44.38 28.74 9.43
CA ALA A 452 44.72 28.81 10.85
C ALA A 452 45.75 27.73 11.25
N ARG A 453 45.61 26.51 10.70
CA ARG A 453 46.60 25.42 10.91
C ARG A 453 47.96 25.74 10.28
N ALA A 454 47.98 26.34 9.10
CA ALA A 454 49.20 26.76 8.42
C ALA A 454 49.94 27.85 9.24
N ASP A 455 49.18 28.76 9.84
CA ASP A 455 49.67 29.84 10.69
C ASP A 455 50.01 29.40 12.13
N LYS A 456 49.79 28.10 12.43
CA LYS A 456 49.96 27.48 13.77
C LYS A 456 49.02 28.05 14.85
N ASP A 457 47.92 28.67 14.43
CA ASP A 457 46.84 29.11 15.32
C ASP A 457 45.87 27.95 15.59
N TRP A 458 46.30 27.08 16.49
CA TRP A 458 45.54 25.87 16.85
C TRP A 458 44.22 26.20 17.56
N SER A 459 44.16 27.35 18.27
CA SER A 459 42.96 27.80 18.96
C SER A 459 41.80 28.09 17.98
N THR A 460 42.11 28.86 16.91
CA THR A 460 41.11 29.16 15.88
C THR A 460 40.72 27.92 15.08
N ALA A 461 41.67 27.04 14.77
CA ALA A 461 41.40 25.81 14.04
C ALA A 461 40.46 24.87 14.82
N ASP A 462 40.64 24.75 16.15
CA ASP A 462 39.78 23.95 17.02
C ASP A 462 38.38 24.58 17.20
N GLN A 463 38.28 25.89 17.37
CA GLN A 463 37.02 26.60 17.42
C GLN A 463 36.15 26.40 16.17
N ILE A 464 36.77 26.41 14.98
CA ILE A 464 36.06 26.18 13.72
C ILE A 464 35.52 24.73 13.67
N ARG A 465 36.37 23.75 14.04
CA ARG A 465 35.94 22.34 14.11
C ARG A 465 34.77 22.15 15.06
N ASP A 466 34.82 22.74 16.25
CA ASP A 466 33.79 22.58 17.27
C ASP A 466 32.48 23.25 16.87
N ARG A 467 32.52 24.39 16.17
CA ARG A 467 31.33 25.03 15.57
C ARG A 467 30.71 24.18 14.48
N LEU A 468 31.51 23.57 13.61
CA LEU A 468 31.03 22.67 12.58
C LEU A 468 30.38 21.43 13.21
N ALA A 469 30.98 20.84 14.24
CA ALA A 469 30.42 19.72 14.98
C ALA A 469 29.10 20.09 15.67
N GLN A 470 28.99 21.29 16.29
CA GLN A 470 27.73 21.78 16.88
C GLN A 470 26.62 21.97 15.85
N ALA A 471 26.97 22.28 14.60
CA ALA A 471 26.04 22.39 13.48
C ALA A 471 25.69 21.03 12.83
N GLY A 472 26.18 19.90 13.39
CA GLY A 472 25.94 18.57 12.82
C GLY A 472 26.86 18.22 11.65
N VAL A 473 27.94 19.00 11.42
CA VAL A 473 28.90 18.75 10.34
C VAL A 473 30.13 18.04 10.89
N GLN A 474 30.37 16.81 10.39
CA GLN A 474 31.57 16.04 10.72
C GLN A 474 32.66 16.32 9.70
N VAL A 475 33.87 16.60 10.20
CA VAL A 475 35.06 16.94 9.38
C VAL A 475 36.06 15.81 9.49
N ALA A 476 36.48 15.27 8.35
CA ALA A 476 37.60 14.30 8.23
C ALA A 476 38.79 14.92 7.52
N ASP A 477 39.96 14.87 8.16
CA ASP A 477 41.23 15.35 7.58
C ASP A 477 41.85 14.26 6.69
N GLY A 478 42.02 14.54 5.40
CA GLY A 478 42.65 13.66 4.41
C GLY A 478 43.99 14.21 3.90
N LYS A 479 44.71 13.40 3.11
CA LYS A 479 46.00 13.81 2.49
C LYS A 479 45.82 14.93 1.48
N ASP A 480 44.67 14.99 0.82
CA ASP A 480 44.37 15.96 -0.26
C ASP A 480 43.46 17.10 0.24
N GLY A 481 43.26 17.24 1.57
CA GLY A 481 42.43 18.27 2.20
C GLY A 481 41.41 17.70 3.15
N ALA A 482 40.66 18.58 3.84
CA ALA A 482 39.57 18.18 4.74
C ALA A 482 38.29 17.95 3.93
N THR A 483 37.61 16.85 4.20
CA THR A 483 36.23 16.51 3.71
C THR A 483 35.23 16.65 4.80
N TRP A 484 33.95 16.78 4.46
CA TRP A 484 32.86 16.90 5.43
C TRP A 484 31.64 16.08 5.06
N SER A 485 30.83 15.75 6.08
CA SER A 485 29.54 15.13 5.94
C SER A 485 28.59 15.65 7.03
N LEU A 486 27.28 15.58 6.79
CA LEU A 486 26.28 15.77 7.84
C LEU A 486 26.23 14.51 8.71
N GLY A 487 26.27 14.69 10.03
CA GLY A 487 26.19 13.61 11.02
C GLY A 487 24.78 13.21 11.37
#